data_9831b6c8b0ad250a959feb39fcc871a1
#
_entry.id   9831b6c8b0ad250a959feb39fcc871a1
#
_cell.length_a   1.000
_cell.length_b   1.000
_cell.length_c   1.000
_cell.angle_alpha   90.00
_cell.angle_beta   90.00
_cell.angle_gamma   90.00
#
_symmetry.space_group_name_H-M   'P 1'
#
loop_
_entity.id
_entity.type
_entity.pdbx_description
1 polymer ?
#
loop_
_entity_poly.entity_id
_entity_poly.type
_entity_poly.pdbx_seq_one_letter_code
_entity_poly.pdbx_strand_id
1 'polypeptide(L)'
;VLDFDILRQAHPALYRKEIQHLEFNIKNTNRTVGAILSNEISKIHGADGLPKDTLSLKFKGTTGQSFGGFATHGLYMKIEGTANDYFGKGLSGATIVAQVPEKATFVPHENVIVGNVCLYGATAGEAYINGIAGERFCVRNSGASAVVEGIGDHGCEYMTGGIAVVLGDFGRNFAAGMSGGIAYLFNENSSFDEKKFNLEMVELEDLQESDRKTLQGLLQNHFDYTKSPKAC
;
A
#
# COMPACT_ATOMS: atom_id res chain seq x y z
N VAL A 1 13.10 9.39 -19.01
CA VAL A 1 12.70 8.94 -17.66
C VAL A 1 11.19 8.72 -17.69
N LEU A 2 10.71 7.58 -17.21
CA LEU A 2 9.29 7.17 -17.31
C LEU A 2 8.33 8.25 -16.79
N ASP A 3 8.64 8.90 -15.67
CA ASP A 3 7.81 9.98 -15.10
C ASP A 3 7.54 11.13 -16.06
N PHE A 4 8.48 11.51 -16.92
CA PHE A 4 8.24 12.55 -17.92
C PHE A 4 7.29 12.10 -19.03
N ASP A 5 7.30 10.81 -19.36
CA ASP A 5 6.35 10.23 -20.32
C ASP A 5 4.94 10.18 -19.71
N ILE A 6 4.86 9.84 -18.41
CA ILE A 6 3.62 9.88 -17.65
C ILE A 6 3.07 11.32 -17.60
N LEU A 7 3.88 12.31 -17.21
CA LEU A 7 3.47 13.71 -17.15
C LEU A 7 2.88 14.23 -18.46
N ARG A 8 3.55 13.90 -19.58
CA ARG A 8 3.09 14.34 -20.90
C ARG A 8 1.71 13.77 -21.24
N GLN A 9 1.49 12.48 -20.94
CA GLN A 9 0.21 11.83 -21.19
C GLN A 9 -0.86 12.22 -20.19
N ALA A 10 -0.49 12.52 -18.94
CA ALA A 10 -1.40 12.94 -17.88
C ALA A 10 -1.85 14.41 -17.99
N HIS A 11 -1.34 15.19 -18.95
CA HIS A 11 -1.66 16.61 -19.12
C HIS A 11 -3.16 16.93 -19.07
N PRO A 12 -4.07 16.16 -19.71
CA PRO A 12 -5.52 16.42 -19.61
C PRO A 12 -6.04 16.29 -18.17
N ALA A 13 -5.56 15.28 -17.41
CA ALA A 13 -5.92 15.11 -16.01
C ALA A 13 -5.40 16.25 -15.14
N LEU A 14 -4.14 16.65 -15.34
CA LEU A 14 -3.49 17.68 -14.54
C LEU A 14 -4.13 19.06 -14.68
N TYR A 15 -4.43 19.48 -15.90
CA TYR A 15 -4.86 20.85 -16.18
C TYR A 15 -6.36 21.02 -16.40
N ARG A 16 -7.07 19.95 -16.78
CA ARG A 16 -8.50 19.98 -17.06
C ARG A 16 -9.33 19.07 -16.18
N LYS A 17 -8.67 18.29 -15.28
CA LYS A 17 -9.30 17.28 -14.40
C LYS A 17 -10.08 16.22 -15.18
N GLU A 18 -9.67 15.95 -16.42
CA GLU A 18 -10.26 14.90 -17.25
C GLU A 18 -9.79 13.54 -16.77
N ILE A 19 -10.72 12.59 -16.67
CA ILE A 19 -10.39 11.21 -16.27
C ILE A 19 -9.48 10.59 -17.33
N GLN A 20 -8.34 10.05 -16.87
CA GLN A 20 -7.35 9.40 -17.73
C GLN A 20 -6.99 8.02 -17.19
N HIS A 21 -6.89 7.06 -18.10
CA HIS A 21 -6.41 5.70 -17.83
C HIS A 21 -5.19 5.43 -18.73
N LEU A 22 -4.03 5.29 -18.11
CA LEU A 22 -2.76 5.13 -18.81
C LEU A 22 -2.10 3.81 -18.42
N GLU A 23 -1.47 3.14 -19.37
CA GLU A 23 -0.75 1.87 -19.14
C GLU A 23 0.71 1.99 -19.57
N PHE A 24 1.61 1.42 -18.78
CA PHE A 24 3.06 1.46 -19.01
C PHE A 24 3.71 0.11 -18.71
N ASN A 25 4.74 -0.23 -19.46
CA ASN A 25 5.68 -1.25 -19.03
C ASN A 25 6.72 -0.60 -18.09
N ILE A 26 7.09 -1.34 -17.05
CA ILE A 26 8.04 -0.85 -16.04
C ILE A 26 9.14 -1.87 -15.81
N LYS A 27 10.32 -1.39 -15.45
CA LYS A 27 11.49 -2.20 -15.10
C LYS A 27 12.06 -1.74 -13.76
N ASN A 28 12.84 -2.60 -13.10
CA ASN A 28 13.47 -2.29 -11.82
C ASN A 28 14.46 -1.11 -11.86
N THR A 29 14.86 -0.67 -13.02
CA THR A 29 15.64 0.56 -13.24
C THR A 29 14.78 1.83 -13.15
N ASN A 30 13.46 1.72 -13.25
CA ASN A 30 12.52 2.81 -13.05
C ASN A 30 12.24 2.95 -11.55
N ARG A 31 12.86 3.93 -10.93
CA ARG A 31 12.77 4.21 -9.48
C ARG A 31 11.92 5.44 -9.22
N THR A 32 11.28 5.48 -8.07
CA THR A 32 10.52 6.63 -7.55
C THR A 32 9.41 7.08 -8.50
N VAL A 33 8.86 6.11 -9.26
CA VAL A 33 7.80 6.38 -10.24
C VAL A 33 6.55 6.88 -9.53
N GLY A 34 6.02 8.00 -10.00
CA GLY A 34 4.88 8.72 -9.43
C GLY A 34 5.24 9.94 -8.59
N ALA A 35 6.47 10.07 -8.09
CA ALA A 35 6.85 11.20 -7.24
C ALA A 35 6.90 12.54 -8.00
N ILE A 36 7.44 12.55 -9.22
CA ILE A 36 7.47 13.77 -10.04
C ILE A 36 6.04 14.17 -10.42
N LEU A 37 5.20 13.20 -10.78
CA LEU A 37 3.79 13.42 -11.06
C LEU A 37 3.06 14.02 -9.87
N SER A 38 3.25 13.44 -8.68
CA SER A 38 2.64 13.92 -7.43
C SER A 38 3.08 15.34 -7.07
N ASN A 39 4.35 15.66 -7.31
CA ASN A 39 4.86 17.03 -7.15
C ASN A 39 4.15 18.01 -8.10
N GLU A 40 3.94 17.66 -9.37
CA GLU A 40 3.20 18.54 -10.30
C GLU A 40 1.73 18.67 -9.91
N ILE A 41 1.06 17.60 -9.47
CA ILE A 41 -0.30 17.67 -8.95
C ILE A 41 -0.36 18.65 -7.76
N SER A 42 0.56 18.51 -6.80
CA SER A 42 0.58 19.37 -5.60
C SER A 42 0.90 20.83 -5.92
N LYS A 43 1.72 21.11 -6.92
CA LYS A 43 1.99 22.48 -7.39
C LYS A 43 0.74 23.13 -8.00
N ILE A 44 -0.05 22.36 -8.77
CA ILE A 44 -1.20 22.88 -9.48
C ILE A 44 -2.46 22.96 -8.58
N HIS A 45 -2.66 21.93 -7.75
CA HIS A 45 -3.90 21.70 -7.00
C HIS A 45 -3.74 21.82 -5.48
N GLY A 46 -2.53 22.10 -4.98
CA GLY A 46 -2.27 22.18 -3.53
C GLY A 46 -2.43 20.84 -2.81
N ALA A 47 -2.79 20.91 -1.54
CA ALA A 47 -2.95 19.74 -0.67
C ALA A 47 -4.16 18.87 -1.05
N ASP A 48 -5.19 19.44 -1.66
CA ASP A 48 -6.40 18.70 -2.07
C ASP A 48 -6.14 17.75 -3.23
N GLY A 49 -5.10 17.99 -4.02
CA GLY A 49 -4.75 17.18 -5.18
C GLY A 49 -5.82 17.17 -6.27
N LEU A 50 -5.93 16.05 -6.99
CA LEU A 50 -6.98 15.82 -7.98
C LEU A 50 -8.20 15.16 -7.33
N PRO A 51 -9.40 15.30 -7.92
CA PRO A 51 -10.55 14.51 -7.50
C PRO A 51 -10.24 12.99 -7.55
N LYS A 52 -10.89 12.22 -6.70
CA LYS A 52 -10.69 10.76 -6.63
C LYS A 52 -10.83 10.14 -8.03
N ASP A 53 -9.98 9.16 -8.34
CA ASP A 53 -9.98 8.39 -9.59
C ASP A 53 -9.79 9.20 -10.87
N THR A 54 -9.27 10.43 -10.79
CA THR A 54 -9.01 11.26 -11.97
C THR A 54 -7.91 10.66 -12.85
N LEU A 55 -6.85 10.11 -12.25
CA LEU A 55 -5.72 9.56 -13.00
C LEU A 55 -5.40 8.13 -12.55
N SER A 56 -5.70 7.19 -13.42
CA SER A 56 -5.41 5.76 -13.23
C SER A 56 -4.19 5.35 -14.05
N LEU A 57 -3.16 4.90 -13.36
CA LEU A 57 -1.91 4.43 -13.93
C LEU A 57 -1.73 2.94 -13.67
N LYS A 58 -1.67 2.14 -14.72
CA LYS A 58 -1.38 0.71 -14.65
C LYS A 58 0.00 0.42 -15.19
N PHE A 59 0.76 -0.39 -14.46
CA PHE A 59 2.11 -0.78 -14.82
C PHE A 59 2.23 -2.29 -14.91
N LYS A 60 3.00 -2.80 -15.86
CA LYS A 60 3.30 -4.23 -16.00
C LYS A 60 4.80 -4.46 -15.93
N GLY A 61 5.22 -5.34 -15.02
CA GLY A 61 6.63 -5.72 -14.85
C GLY A 61 7.11 -5.68 -13.41
N THR A 62 8.38 -5.39 -13.21
CA THR A 62 9.00 -5.23 -11.89
C THR A 62 9.44 -3.79 -11.72
N THR A 63 8.95 -3.10 -10.70
CA THR A 63 9.36 -1.71 -10.44
C THR A 63 10.58 -1.64 -9.52
N GLY A 64 11.37 -0.58 -9.67
CA GLY A 64 12.45 -0.24 -8.74
C GLY A 64 11.92 0.34 -7.42
N GLN A 65 12.83 0.83 -6.59
CA GLN A 65 12.49 1.37 -5.26
C GLN A 65 11.55 2.56 -5.33
N SER A 66 10.75 2.74 -4.27
CA SER A 66 9.89 3.89 -4.01
C SER A 66 8.80 4.10 -5.08
N PHE A 67 8.25 3.00 -5.61
CA PHE A 67 7.06 3.09 -6.46
C PHE A 67 5.89 3.69 -5.67
N GLY A 68 5.20 4.68 -6.23
CA GLY A 68 4.13 5.40 -5.55
C GLY A 68 4.61 6.23 -4.36
N GLY A 69 5.93 6.51 -4.27
CA GLY A 69 6.47 7.37 -3.22
C GLY A 69 5.85 8.77 -3.27
N PHE A 70 5.32 9.23 -2.13
CA PHE A 70 4.63 10.51 -1.98
C PHE A 70 3.40 10.70 -2.89
N ALA A 71 2.84 9.60 -3.40
CA ALA A 71 1.68 9.66 -4.28
C ALA A 71 0.49 10.31 -3.59
N THR A 72 -0.09 11.33 -4.25
CA THR A 72 -1.09 12.23 -3.69
C THR A 72 -2.50 11.91 -4.18
N HIS A 73 -3.49 12.63 -3.63
CA HIS A 73 -4.91 12.46 -3.93
C HIS A 73 -5.22 12.51 -5.44
N GLY A 74 -6.19 11.70 -5.86
CA GLY A 74 -6.66 11.58 -7.24
C GLY A 74 -5.85 10.62 -8.11
N LEU A 75 -4.74 10.07 -7.59
CA LEU A 75 -3.98 9.02 -8.25
C LEU A 75 -4.44 7.63 -7.82
N TYR A 76 -4.63 6.77 -8.81
CA TYR A 76 -4.67 5.33 -8.66
C TYR A 76 -3.45 4.74 -9.39
N MET A 77 -2.60 4.01 -8.69
CA MET A 77 -1.38 3.41 -9.26
C MET A 77 -1.36 1.91 -9.01
N LYS A 78 -1.39 1.11 -10.06
CA LYS A 78 -1.38 -0.35 -9.96
C LYS A 78 -0.19 -0.95 -10.66
N ILE A 79 0.58 -1.79 -9.95
CA ILE A 79 1.59 -2.67 -10.54
C ILE A 79 1.04 -4.09 -10.67
N GLU A 80 0.96 -4.61 -11.89
CA GLU A 80 0.80 -6.02 -12.20
C GLU A 80 2.17 -6.65 -12.33
N GLY A 81 2.66 -7.23 -11.23
CA GLY A 81 4.02 -7.72 -11.11
C GLY A 81 4.56 -7.60 -9.69
N THR A 82 5.82 -7.21 -9.56
CA THR A 82 6.49 -7.08 -8.26
C THR A 82 7.03 -5.67 -8.05
N ALA A 83 7.18 -5.26 -6.81
CA ALA A 83 7.76 -3.98 -6.44
C ALA A 83 8.96 -4.17 -5.50
N ASN A 84 9.93 -3.28 -5.63
CA ASN A 84 11.11 -3.25 -4.77
C ASN A 84 10.80 -2.51 -3.45
N ASP A 85 11.83 -2.22 -2.67
CA ASP A 85 11.72 -1.55 -1.37
C ASP A 85 11.03 -0.18 -1.43
N TYR A 86 10.51 0.27 -0.29
CA TYR A 86 9.86 1.58 -0.13
C TYR A 86 8.61 1.80 -0.98
N PHE A 87 7.88 0.74 -1.33
CA PHE A 87 6.57 0.86 -1.99
C PHE A 87 5.66 1.76 -1.16
N GLY A 88 5.14 2.83 -1.75
CA GLY A 88 4.27 3.79 -1.07
C GLY A 88 4.95 4.60 0.05
N LYS A 89 6.30 4.75 0.05
CA LYS A 89 6.97 5.62 1.01
C LYS A 89 6.36 7.01 1.02
N GLY A 90 5.94 7.49 2.20
CA GLY A 90 5.32 8.81 2.33
C GLY A 90 4.02 8.96 1.55
N LEU A 91 3.29 7.88 1.30
CA LEU A 91 1.99 7.92 0.60
C LEU A 91 1.12 9.03 1.19
N SER A 92 0.56 9.88 0.32
CA SER A 92 -0.10 11.13 0.71
C SER A 92 -1.49 11.29 0.08
N GLY A 93 -2.24 10.19 -0.05
CA GLY A 93 -3.65 10.22 -0.48
C GLY A 93 -4.00 9.38 -1.70
N ALA A 94 -3.04 8.85 -2.44
CA ALA A 94 -3.30 7.96 -3.56
C ALA A 94 -3.80 6.57 -3.12
N THR A 95 -4.42 5.85 -4.04
CA THR A 95 -4.61 4.40 -3.94
C THR A 95 -3.52 3.69 -4.72
N ILE A 96 -2.75 2.82 -4.05
CA ILE A 96 -1.69 2.04 -4.68
C ILE A 96 -1.95 0.54 -4.54
N VAL A 97 -1.72 -0.22 -5.60
CA VAL A 97 -2.03 -1.65 -5.66
C VAL A 97 -0.84 -2.44 -6.21
N ALA A 98 -0.47 -3.51 -5.53
CA ALA A 98 0.43 -4.52 -6.06
C ALA A 98 -0.36 -5.82 -6.27
N GLN A 99 -0.48 -6.26 -7.51
CA GLN A 99 -1.18 -7.47 -7.90
C GLN A 99 -0.25 -8.41 -8.64
N VAL A 100 -0.29 -9.68 -8.28
CA VAL A 100 0.37 -10.74 -9.04
C VAL A 100 -0.30 -10.89 -10.40
N PRO A 101 0.45 -11.09 -11.52
CA PRO A 101 -0.14 -11.33 -12.82
C PRO A 101 -1.07 -12.56 -12.81
N GLU A 102 -2.21 -12.51 -13.47
CA GLU A 102 -3.17 -13.62 -13.54
C GLU A 102 -2.55 -14.96 -14.03
N LYS A 103 -1.50 -14.86 -14.85
CA LYS A 103 -0.79 -16.03 -15.39
C LYS A 103 0.31 -16.56 -14.47
N ALA A 104 0.48 -15.99 -13.28
CA ALA A 104 1.46 -16.49 -12.32
C ALA A 104 1.08 -17.90 -11.86
N THR A 105 2.08 -18.76 -11.74
CA THR A 105 1.89 -20.17 -11.34
C THR A 105 2.16 -20.43 -9.87
N PHE A 106 2.50 -19.40 -9.12
CA PHE A 106 2.75 -19.46 -7.68
C PHE A 106 1.60 -18.86 -6.87
N VAL A 107 1.49 -19.23 -5.63
CA VAL A 107 0.49 -18.74 -4.69
C VAL A 107 0.95 -17.38 -4.12
N PRO A 108 0.19 -16.28 -4.34
CA PRO A 108 0.64 -14.93 -3.95
C PRO A 108 0.99 -14.80 -2.46
N HIS A 109 0.13 -15.28 -1.58
CA HIS A 109 0.30 -15.17 -0.12
C HIS A 109 1.42 -16.07 0.48
N GLU A 110 2.10 -16.84 -0.34
CA GLU A 110 3.30 -17.60 0.03
C GLU A 110 4.59 -16.96 -0.49
N ASN A 111 4.47 -15.82 -1.21
CA ASN A 111 5.60 -15.20 -1.90
C ASN A 111 5.71 -13.71 -1.60
N VAL A 112 6.95 -13.24 -1.48
CA VAL A 112 7.23 -11.81 -1.32
C VAL A 112 7.04 -11.10 -2.66
N ILE A 113 6.04 -10.22 -2.72
CA ILE A 113 5.66 -9.46 -3.92
C ILE A 113 6.17 -8.03 -3.86
N VAL A 114 6.30 -7.50 -2.66
CA VAL A 114 6.80 -6.15 -2.41
C VAL A 114 7.95 -6.20 -1.42
N GLY A 115 9.02 -5.46 -1.67
CA GLY A 115 10.21 -5.44 -0.83
C GLY A 115 9.98 -4.86 0.57
N ASN A 116 11.07 -4.43 1.20
CA ASN A 116 11.07 -3.93 2.57
C ASN A 116 10.57 -2.48 2.68
N VAL A 117 10.20 -2.08 3.89
CA VAL A 117 9.92 -0.68 4.27
C VAL A 117 8.73 -0.08 3.49
N CYS A 118 7.74 -0.91 3.19
CA CYS A 118 6.50 -0.46 2.55
C CYS A 118 5.76 0.53 3.44
N LEU A 119 5.22 1.61 2.83
CA LEU A 119 4.42 2.64 3.51
C LEU A 119 5.15 3.38 4.64
N TYR A 120 6.47 3.40 4.62
CA TYR A 120 7.24 4.15 5.60
C TYR A 120 6.81 5.62 5.61
N GLY A 121 6.37 6.09 6.78
CA GLY A 121 5.95 7.48 6.95
C GLY A 121 4.76 7.90 6.09
N ALA A 122 3.91 6.98 5.67
CA ALA A 122 2.69 7.28 4.95
C ALA A 122 1.73 8.11 5.83
N THR A 123 1.08 9.12 5.24
CA THR A 123 0.23 10.08 5.95
C THR A 123 -1.24 9.98 5.58
N ALA A 124 -1.55 9.48 4.40
CA ALA A 124 -2.91 9.29 3.90
C ALA A 124 -2.91 8.35 2.69
N GLY A 125 -4.08 7.88 2.28
CA GLY A 125 -4.25 7.02 1.11
C GLY A 125 -4.45 5.57 1.47
N GLU A 126 -4.46 4.72 0.45
CA GLU A 126 -4.76 3.30 0.59
C GLU A 126 -3.75 2.44 -0.17
N ALA A 127 -3.37 1.29 0.40
CA ALA A 127 -2.49 0.34 -0.24
C ALA A 127 -3.04 -1.09 -0.16
N TYR A 128 -3.04 -1.80 -1.27
CA TYR A 128 -3.54 -3.18 -1.37
C TYR A 128 -2.49 -4.07 -2.01
N ILE A 129 -1.99 -5.04 -1.25
CA ILE A 129 -0.87 -5.89 -1.65
C ILE A 129 -1.30 -7.35 -1.68
N ASN A 130 -1.40 -7.92 -2.88
CA ASN A 130 -1.71 -9.32 -3.12
C ASN A 130 -0.43 -10.14 -3.00
N GLY A 131 -0.12 -10.59 -1.81
CA GLY A 131 1.06 -11.32 -1.42
C GLY A 131 1.76 -10.73 -0.20
N ILE A 132 3.00 -11.16 0.03
CA ILE A 132 3.79 -10.78 1.20
C ILE A 132 4.57 -9.50 0.91
N ALA A 133 4.59 -8.58 1.87
CA ALA A 133 5.55 -7.49 1.93
C ALA A 133 6.74 -7.89 2.83
N GLY A 134 7.92 -7.34 2.55
CA GLY A 134 9.11 -7.59 3.33
C GLY A 134 9.03 -7.03 4.76
N GLU A 135 10.20 -6.80 5.35
CA GLU A 135 10.31 -6.25 6.72
C GLU A 135 9.88 -4.79 6.79
N ARG A 136 9.53 -4.33 8.01
CA ARG A 136 9.25 -2.92 8.34
C ARG A 136 8.05 -2.33 7.60
N PHE A 137 7.03 -3.14 7.43
CA PHE A 137 5.75 -2.69 6.86
C PHE A 137 5.07 -1.66 7.77
N CYS A 138 4.56 -0.55 7.19
CA CYS A 138 3.84 0.52 7.90
C CYS A 138 4.63 1.22 9.03
N VAL A 139 5.97 1.15 9.03
CA VAL A 139 6.77 1.88 10.01
C VAL A 139 6.50 3.37 9.89
N ARG A 140 6.17 4.02 11.03
CA ARG A 140 5.79 5.44 11.11
C ARG A 140 4.61 5.84 10.21
N ASN A 141 3.74 4.89 9.87
CA ASN A 141 2.46 5.25 9.25
C ASN A 141 1.63 6.11 10.21
N SER A 142 1.08 7.20 9.71
CA SER A 142 0.29 8.15 10.52
C SER A 142 -1.15 8.35 10.02
N GLY A 143 -1.55 7.72 8.90
CA GLY A 143 -2.91 7.93 8.40
C GLY A 143 -3.32 7.11 7.19
N ALA A 144 -2.41 6.36 6.56
CA ALA A 144 -2.77 5.48 5.44
C ALA A 144 -3.42 4.18 5.93
N SER A 145 -4.32 3.62 5.11
CA SER A 145 -4.91 2.30 5.31
C SER A 145 -4.28 1.29 4.36
N ALA A 146 -3.97 0.09 4.87
CA ALA A 146 -3.32 -0.93 4.04
C ALA A 146 -3.85 -2.34 4.32
N VAL A 147 -3.92 -3.17 3.27
CA VAL A 147 -4.21 -4.61 3.37
C VAL A 147 -3.09 -5.37 2.68
N VAL A 148 -2.53 -6.36 3.38
CA VAL A 148 -1.43 -7.21 2.91
C VAL A 148 -1.63 -8.66 3.34
N GLU A 149 -1.09 -9.61 2.60
CA GLU A 149 -1.31 -11.04 2.86
C GLU A 149 -0.22 -11.72 3.68
N GLY A 150 0.70 -10.93 4.19
CA GLY A 150 1.78 -11.34 5.09
C GLY A 150 2.88 -10.28 5.13
N ILE A 151 3.67 -10.27 6.19
CA ILE A 151 4.77 -9.31 6.38
C ILE A 151 5.95 -9.96 7.09
N GLY A 152 7.14 -9.38 6.93
CA GLY A 152 8.33 -9.74 7.67
C GLY A 152 8.38 -9.16 9.09
N ASP A 153 9.58 -9.06 9.63
CA ASP A 153 9.85 -8.52 10.96
C ASP A 153 9.57 -7.01 11.04
N HIS A 154 9.37 -6.50 12.27
CA HIS A 154 9.28 -5.07 12.57
C HIS A 154 8.06 -4.36 11.94
N GLY A 155 6.95 -5.06 11.70
CA GLY A 155 5.71 -4.45 11.20
C GLY A 155 5.12 -3.44 12.16
N CYS A 156 4.58 -2.33 11.64
CA CYS A 156 3.90 -1.27 12.39
C CYS A 156 4.75 -0.60 13.49
N GLU A 157 6.08 -0.70 13.46
CA GLU A 157 6.93 0.01 14.42
C GLU A 157 6.72 1.52 14.33
N TYR A 158 6.58 2.16 15.50
CA TYR A 158 6.36 3.61 15.62
C TYR A 158 5.18 4.16 14.80
N MET A 159 4.21 3.31 14.48
CA MET A 159 2.96 3.74 13.83
C MET A 159 2.18 4.66 14.79
N THR A 160 1.66 5.76 14.26
CA THR A 160 0.96 6.79 15.05
C THR A 160 -0.48 7.02 14.61
N GLY A 161 -0.91 6.40 13.51
CA GLY A 161 -2.26 6.51 12.97
C GLY A 161 -2.45 5.63 11.74
N GLY A 162 -3.65 5.63 11.20
CA GLY A 162 -4.00 4.79 10.06
C GLY A 162 -4.38 3.36 10.43
N ILE A 163 -4.51 2.50 9.43
CA ILE A 163 -4.99 1.12 9.59
C ILE A 163 -4.07 0.17 8.81
N ALA A 164 -3.60 -0.89 9.47
CA ALA A 164 -2.90 -1.99 8.83
C ALA A 164 -3.69 -3.29 9.00
N VAL A 165 -4.00 -3.99 7.91
CA VAL A 165 -4.67 -5.30 7.91
C VAL A 165 -3.70 -6.34 7.37
N VAL A 166 -3.34 -7.33 8.17
CA VAL A 166 -2.44 -8.43 7.81
C VAL A 166 -3.21 -9.73 7.78
N LEU A 167 -3.36 -10.32 6.60
CA LEU A 167 -4.16 -11.52 6.34
C LEU A 167 -3.37 -12.84 6.42
N GLY A 168 -2.14 -12.78 6.87
CA GLY A 168 -1.24 -13.93 6.97
C GLY A 168 -0.19 -13.75 8.04
N ASP A 169 0.92 -14.43 7.89
CA ASP A 169 2.00 -14.40 8.87
C ASP A 169 2.66 -13.03 9.00
N PHE A 170 3.18 -12.77 10.18
CA PHE A 170 4.00 -11.60 10.50
C PHE A 170 5.21 -12.01 11.35
N GLY A 171 6.27 -11.21 11.27
CA GLY A 171 7.52 -11.49 11.97
C GLY A 171 7.54 -10.94 13.40
N ARG A 172 8.72 -10.95 14.00
CA ARG A 172 8.98 -10.49 15.38
C ARG A 172 8.95 -8.95 15.50
N ASN A 173 8.93 -8.48 16.74
CA ASN A 173 8.89 -7.04 17.09
C ASN A 173 7.73 -6.27 16.45
N PHE A 174 6.61 -6.97 16.20
CA PHE A 174 5.42 -6.31 15.67
C PHE A 174 4.91 -5.25 16.64
N ALA A 175 4.55 -4.07 16.13
CA ALA A 175 4.03 -2.92 16.85
C ALA A 175 4.99 -2.30 17.90
N ALA A 176 6.29 -2.54 17.83
CA ALA A 176 7.24 -1.91 18.73
C ALA A 176 7.19 -0.37 18.65
N GLY A 177 6.95 0.31 19.79
CA GLY A 177 6.80 1.75 19.84
C GLY A 177 5.58 2.32 19.11
N MET A 178 4.62 1.49 18.72
CA MET A 178 3.36 1.95 18.14
C MET A 178 2.55 2.71 19.19
N SER A 179 2.13 3.93 18.89
CA SER A 179 1.42 4.82 19.81
C SER A 179 0.05 5.27 19.31
N GLY A 180 -0.37 4.83 18.13
CA GLY A 180 -1.69 5.15 17.59
C GLY A 180 -1.96 4.40 16.28
N GLY A 181 -3.20 4.50 15.81
CA GLY A 181 -3.70 3.68 14.71
C GLY A 181 -4.15 2.30 15.16
N ILE A 182 -4.57 1.47 14.22
CA ILE A 182 -5.08 0.13 14.47
C ILE A 182 -4.40 -0.87 13.53
N ALA A 183 -3.97 -2.01 14.08
CA ALA A 183 -3.48 -3.12 13.28
C ALA A 183 -4.40 -4.34 13.50
N TYR A 184 -5.05 -4.80 12.42
CA TYR A 184 -5.85 -6.02 12.42
C TYR A 184 -5.01 -7.19 11.91
N LEU A 185 -4.99 -8.26 12.67
CA LEU A 185 -4.25 -9.47 12.35
C LEU A 185 -5.20 -10.65 12.20
N PHE A 186 -5.17 -11.31 11.05
CA PHE A 186 -5.95 -12.51 10.84
C PHE A 186 -5.27 -13.72 11.50
N ASN A 187 -5.98 -14.37 12.40
CA ASN A 187 -5.49 -15.52 13.15
C ASN A 187 -6.23 -16.78 12.72
N GLU A 188 -5.78 -17.38 11.63
CA GLU A 188 -6.39 -18.57 11.03
C GLU A 188 -6.46 -19.78 11.98
N ASN A 189 -5.43 -19.93 12.82
CA ASN A 189 -5.29 -21.10 13.70
C ASN A 189 -5.63 -20.84 15.16
N SER A 190 -6.18 -19.66 15.48
CA SER A 190 -6.51 -19.21 16.85
C SER A 190 -5.33 -19.30 17.83
N SER A 191 -4.09 -19.18 17.32
CA SER A 191 -2.86 -19.24 18.10
C SER A 191 -1.87 -18.17 17.63
N PHE A 192 -1.83 -17.05 18.35
CA PHE A 192 -0.74 -16.10 18.19
C PHE A 192 0.47 -16.49 19.02
N ASP A 193 1.65 -16.39 18.42
CA ASP A 193 2.89 -16.42 19.19
C ASP A 193 3.11 -15.03 19.82
N GLU A 194 2.79 -14.92 21.11
CA GLU A 194 2.91 -13.65 21.85
C GLU A 194 4.34 -13.09 21.81
N LYS A 195 5.36 -13.91 21.58
CA LYS A 195 6.74 -13.46 21.46
C LYS A 195 7.02 -12.62 20.21
N LYS A 196 6.13 -12.66 19.22
CA LYS A 196 6.24 -11.83 18.03
C LYS A 196 5.81 -10.38 18.27
N PHE A 197 5.01 -10.12 19.31
CA PHE A 197 4.51 -8.78 19.64
C PHE A 197 5.45 -8.02 20.57
N ASN A 198 5.47 -6.72 20.42
CA ASN A 198 5.98 -5.82 21.43
C ASN A 198 4.78 -5.08 22.04
N LEU A 199 4.30 -5.57 23.18
CA LEU A 199 3.10 -5.07 23.87
C LEU A 199 3.43 -3.96 24.90
N GLU A 200 4.59 -3.30 24.81
CA GLU A 200 4.99 -2.25 25.73
C GLU A 200 4.06 -1.03 25.65
N MET A 201 3.54 -0.71 24.46
CA MET A 201 2.72 0.47 24.20
C MET A 201 1.38 0.16 23.55
N VAL A 202 1.06 -1.11 23.31
CA VAL A 202 -0.17 -1.54 22.64
C VAL A 202 -0.83 -2.69 23.41
N GLU A 203 -2.14 -2.85 23.20
CA GLU A 203 -2.93 -3.92 23.77
C GLU A 203 -3.55 -4.75 22.65
N LEU A 204 -3.78 -6.05 22.92
CA LEU A 204 -4.57 -6.91 22.06
C LEU A 204 -6.02 -6.81 22.48
N GLU A 205 -6.89 -6.46 21.55
CA GLU A 205 -8.31 -6.27 21.78
C GLU A 205 -9.15 -7.16 20.87
N ASP A 206 -10.33 -7.53 21.35
CA ASP A 206 -11.32 -8.20 20.53
C ASP A 206 -12.01 -7.21 19.57
N LEU A 207 -12.40 -7.71 18.38
CA LEU A 207 -13.07 -6.90 17.37
C LEU A 207 -14.41 -6.33 17.86
N GLN A 208 -14.57 -5.04 17.74
CA GLN A 208 -15.81 -4.33 17.98
C GLN A 208 -16.69 -4.30 16.70
N GLU A 209 -17.96 -3.92 16.84
CA GLU A 209 -18.87 -3.82 15.68
C GLU A 209 -18.43 -2.76 14.66
N SER A 210 -17.84 -1.66 15.11
CA SER A 210 -17.23 -0.64 14.25
C SER A 210 -16.10 -1.19 13.39
N ASP A 211 -15.30 -2.10 13.96
CA ASP A 211 -14.15 -2.71 13.28
C ASP A 211 -14.62 -3.61 12.15
N ARG A 212 -15.71 -4.36 12.36
CA ARG A 212 -16.31 -5.23 11.35
C ARG A 212 -16.66 -4.47 10.08
N LYS A 213 -17.28 -3.29 10.22
CA LYS A 213 -17.65 -2.46 9.08
C LYS A 213 -16.40 -1.93 8.34
N THR A 214 -15.39 -1.50 9.07
CA THR A 214 -14.12 -1.02 8.54
C THR A 214 -13.39 -2.12 7.78
N LEU A 215 -13.25 -3.30 8.42
CA LEU A 215 -12.63 -4.47 7.80
C LEU A 215 -13.38 -4.93 6.56
N GLN A 216 -14.70 -5.00 6.59
CA GLN A 216 -15.50 -5.38 5.44
C GLN A 216 -15.23 -4.47 4.23
N GLY A 217 -15.15 -3.16 4.44
CA GLY A 217 -14.83 -2.21 3.38
C GLY A 217 -13.41 -2.41 2.82
N LEU A 218 -12.42 -2.57 3.69
CA LEU A 218 -11.03 -2.76 3.28
C LEU A 218 -10.82 -4.10 2.57
N LEU A 219 -11.43 -5.18 3.06
CA LEU A 219 -11.34 -6.50 2.45
C LEU A 219 -12.05 -6.54 1.09
N GLN A 220 -13.24 -5.91 0.99
CA GLN A 220 -13.93 -5.78 -0.28
C GLN A 220 -13.08 -5.04 -1.31
N ASN A 221 -12.48 -3.92 -0.93
CA ASN A 221 -11.57 -3.18 -1.79
C ASN A 221 -10.35 -4.02 -2.19
N HIS A 222 -9.76 -4.76 -1.23
CA HIS A 222 -8.65 -5.65 -1.53
C HIS A 222 -9.02 -6.70 -2.56
N PHE A 223 -10.16 -7.35 -2.40
CA PHE A 223 -10.70 -8.29 -3.40
C PHE A 223 -10.94 -7.62 -4.76
N ASP A 224 -11.59 -6.47 -4.77
CA ASP A 224 -11.93 -5.77 -6.02
C ASP A 224 -10.70 -5.35 -6.82
N TYR A 225 -9.67 -4.85 -6.14
CA TYR A 225 -8.43 -4.39 -6.78
C TYR A 225 -7.47 -5.52 -7.15
N THR A 226 -7.44 -6.61 -6.37
CA THR A 226 -6.41 -7.64 -6.52
C THR A 226 -6.94 -9.01 -6.94
N LYS A 227 -8.24 -9.26 -6.77
CA LYS A 227 -8.89 -10.58 -6.94
C LYS A 227 -8.31 -11.65 -6.00
N SER A 228 -7.79 -11.23 -4.86
CA SER A 228 -7.22 -12.15 -3.88
C SER A 228 -8.27 -13.06 -3.25
N PRO A 229 -8.05 -14.39 -3.23
CA PRO A 229 -8.92 -15.31 -2.51
C PRO A 229 -8.82 -15.18 -0.99
N LYS A 230 -7.74 -14.60 -0.46
CA LYS A 230 -7.58 -14.37 0.99
C LYS A 230 -8.54 -13.30 1.54
N ALA A 231 -9.16 -12.51 0.67
CA ALA A 231 -10.12 -11.46 1.07
C ALA A 231 -11.59 -11.94 1.01
N CYS A 232 -11.84 -13.20 0.68
CA CYS A 232 -13.18 -13.80 0.55
C CYS A 232 -13.69 -14.41 1.85
#